data_0a08594f8a5aaa9fef7ba95968f20f62
#
_entry.id   0a08594f8a5aaa9fef7ba95968f20f62
#
_cell.length_a   1.000
_cell.length_b   1.000
_cell.length_c   1.000
_cell.angle_alpha   90.00
_cell.angle_beta   90.00
_cell.angle_gamma   90.00
#
_symmetry.space_group_name_H-M   'P 1'
#
loop_
_entity.id
_entity.type
_entity.pdbx_description
1 polymer ?
#
loop_
_entity_poly.entity_id
_entity_poly.type
_entity_poly.pdbx_seq_one_letter_code
_entity_poly.pdbx_strand_id
1 'polypeptide(L)'
;VIKIKLGIELRYDIAPPGCDLIFNIHAAHTRQQTVTQESLQISQALIPQIHTDNATANRYLRLSAAPGPLTVQYGATVALHHHIAQPDQIAEIPVSQLPMRALSYIYPSRYCQSDQLHKLAVAEFGHLWQGYSRVQAIQEWVQRRVSFTSNTSDSNTSALDTLRDGAGICRDFAHLMIALCRAVNIPARFATGIDYGADPALGPTDFHAYVEVYLGHRWYIFDPSGTAIPMGFVRFGTGRDAADVAYATIFGTVTSPPPLITIEALVAPHATMPYRCREALSTDDGM
;
A
#
# COMPACT_ATOMS: atom_id res chain seq x y z
N VAL A 1 -2.70 15.07 -15.35
CA VAL A 1 -1.45 14.45 -14.88
C VAL A 1 -1.07 15.08 -13.55
N ILE A 2 -0.75 14.28 -12.55
CA ILE A 2 -0.19 14.74 -11.28
C ILE A 2 1.30 14.42 -11.29
N LYS A 3 2.15 15.40 -10.94
CA LYS A 3 3.58 15.18 -10.82
C LYS A 3 4.00 15.28 -9.37
N ILE A 4 4.65 14.25 -8.85
CA ILE A 4 5.10 14.17 -7.46
C ILE A 4 6.61 13.92 -7.44
N LYS A 5 7.32 14.68 -6.62
CA LYS A 5 8.71 14.44 -6.28
C LYS A 5 8.78 13.93 -4.85
N LEU A 6 9.58 12.91 -4.62
CA LEU A 6 9.73 12.27 -3.33
C LEU A 6 11.19 11.98 -3.01
N GLY A 7 11.49 11.90 -1.71
CA GLY A 7 12.76 11.48 -1.17
C GLY A 7 12.56 10.60 0.06
N ILE A 8 13.36 9.55 0.18
CA ILE A 8 13.37 8.63 1.31
C ILE A 8 14.80 8.50 1.78
N GLU A 9 15.03 8.65 3.07
CA GLU A 9 16.30 8.35 3.70
C GLU A 9 16.09 7.36 4.85
N LEU A 10 16.75 6.21 4.76
CA LEU A 10 16.77 5.17 5.76
C LEU A 10 18.17 5.08 6.36
N ARG A 11 18.26 5.08 7.68
CA ARG A 11 19.52 5.01 8.42
C ARG A 11 19.49 3.78 9.32
N TYR A 12 20.58 3.03 9.32
CA TYR A 12 20.76 1.85 10.15
C TYR A 12 22.15 1.88 10.80
N ASP A 13 22.23 1.38 12.01
CA ASP A 13 23.49 0.95 12.63
C ASP A 13 23.46 -0.56 12.74
N ILE A 14 24.36 -1.23 12.02
CA ILE A 14 24.36 -2.66 11.79
C ILE A 14 25.34 -3.32 12.74
N ALA A 15 24.84 -4.26 13.55
CA ALA A 15 25.67 -5.07 14.45
C ALA A 15 26.48 -6.13 13.69
N PRO A 16 27.65 -6.55 14.24
CA PRO A 16 28.37 -7.71 13.71
C PRO A 16 27.48 -8.98 13.67
N PRO A 17 27.62 -9.85 12.66
CA PRO A 17 28.63 -9.85 11.60
C PRO A 17 28.24 -9.04 10.35
N GLY A 18 27.15 -8.30 10.36
CA GLY A 18 26.51 -7.65 9.23
C GLY A 18 25.08 -8.10 9.04
N CYS A 19 24.39 -7.64 8.00
CA CYS A 19 23.02 -8.06 7.72
C CYS A 19 22.72 -8.07 6.21
N ASP A 20 21.71 -8.87 5.82
CA ASP A 20 21.06 -8.79 4.53
C ASP A 20 19.77 -7.99 4.65
N LEU A 21 19.51 -7.13 3.68
CA LEU A 21 18.35 -6.26 3.66
C LEU A 21 17.63 -6.37 2.30
N ILE A 22 16.31 -6.42 2.35
CA ILE A 22 15.46 -6.31 1.17
C ILE A 22 14.55 -5.10 1.37
N PHE A 23 14.64 -4.14 0.47
CA PHE A 23 13.82 -2.93 0.49
C PHE A 23 12.81 -2.92 -0.65
N ASN A 24 11.61 -2.47 -0.36
CA ASN A 24 10.56 -2.17 -1.34
C ASN A 24 10.22 -0.68 -1.26
N ILE A 25 11.16 0.17 -1.71
CA ILE A 25 11.09 1.63 -1.65
C ILE A 25 11.13 2.30 -3.02
N HIS A 26 11.34 1.53 -4.08
CA HIS A 26 11.35 2.06 -5.44
C HIS A 26 9.93 2.28 -5.95
N ALA A 27 9.67 3.43 -6.54
CA ALA A 27 8.38 3.70 -7.16
C ALA A 27 8.09 2.66 -8.27
N ALA A 28 6.91 2.07 -8.24
CA ALA A 28 6.48 1.06 -9.20
C ALA A 28 6.28 1.67 -10.60
N HIS A 29 6.54 0.89 -11.64
CA HIS A 29 6.16 1.23 -13.01
C HIS A 29 4.83 0.57 -13.35
N THR A 30 3.81 1.38 -13.65
CA THR A 30 2.50 0.91 -14.14
C THR A 30 2.09 1.73 -15.35
N ARG A 31 0.98 1.39 -16.00
CA ARG A 31 0.45 2.22 -17.08
C ARG A 31 0.00 3.60 -16.60
N GLN A 32 -0.38 3.71 -15.32
CA GLN A 32 -0.86 4.94 -14.72
C GLN A 32 0.17 5.65 -13.85
N GLN A 33 1.33 5.02 -13.59
CA GLN A 33 2.43 5.59 -12.81
C GLN A 33 3.74 5.47 -13.57
N THR A 34 4.31 6.59 -13.96
CA THR A 34 5.57 6.65 -14.72
C THR A 34 6.64 7.32 -13.86
N VAL A 35 7.75 6.63 -13.61
CA VAL A 35 8.94 7.23 -12.98
C VAL A 35 9.72 7.97 -14.03
N THR A 36 9.81 9.30 -13.93
CA THR A 36 10.47 10.16 -14.92
C THR A 36 11.92 10.43 -14.56
N GLN A 37 12.25 10.41 -13.27
CA GLN A 37 13.61 10.55 -12.75
C GLN A 37 13.72 9.73 -11.48
N GLU A 38 14.86 9.08 -11.26
CA GLU A 38 15.15 8.43 -9.98
C GLU A 38 16.64 8.42 -9.67
N SER A 39 16.99 8.35 -8.39
CA SER A 39 18.34 8.24 -7.87
C SER A 39 18.38 7.32 -6.66
N LEU A 40 19.45 6.56 -6.53
CA LEU A 40 19.74 5.72 -5.37
C LEU A 40 21.17 5.99 -4.90
N GLN A 41 21.34 6.27 -3.62
CA GLN A 41 22.65 6.44 -3.01
C GLN A 41 22.75 5.54 -1.77
N ILE A 42 23.89 4.89 -1.58
CA ILE A 42 24.17 3.98 -0.47
C ILE A 42 25.52 4.36 0.10
N SER A 43 25.60 4.58 1.42
CA SER A 43 26.82 5.09 2.07
C SER A 43 27.97 4.07 2.14
N GLN A 44 27.65 2.77 2.17
CA GLN A 44 28.66 1.72 2.09
C GLN A 44 28.96 1.38 0.61
N ALA A 45 30.19 0.97 0.31
CA ALA A 45 30.60 0.56 -1.04
C ALA A 45 30.01 -0.83 -1.38
N LEU A 46 28.71 -0.88 -1.66
CA LEU A 46 27.94 -2.08 -1.96
C LEU A 46 27.50 -2.09 -3.42
N ILE A 47 27.30 -3.29 -3.96
CA ILE A 47 26.67 -3.48 -5.28
C ILE A 47 25.18 -3.72 -5.04
N PRO A 48 24.30 -2.76 -5.33
CA PRO A 48 22.87 -2.93 -5.18
C PRO A 48 22.33 -3.91 -6.23
N GLN A 49 21.46 -4.82 -5.78
CA GLN A 49 20.76 -5.73 -6.67
C GLN A 49 19.30 -5.32 -6.73
N ILE A 50 18.86 -4.75 -7.85
CA ILE A 50 17.47 -4.38 -8.06
C ILE A 50 16.81 -5.47 -8.91
N HIS A 51 15.73 -6.04 -8.39
CA HIS A 51 14.93 -7.06 -9.07
C HIS A 51 13.50 -6.56 -9.23
N THR A 52 12.95 -6.68 -10.44
CA THR A 52 11.53 -6.42 -10.69
C THR A 52 10.80 -7.74 -10.81
N ASP A 53 9.80 -7.97 -9.96
CA ASP A 53 8.95 -9.14 -10.05
C ASP A 53 7.97 -9.00 -11.22
N ASN A 54 7.99 -9.96 -12.13
CA ASN A 54 7.16 -9.94 -13.35
C ASN A 54 5.65 -10.06 -13.08
N ALA A 55 5.26 -10.64 -11.95
CA ALA A 55 3.84 -10.86 -11.62
C ALA A 55 3.19 -9.62 -10.99
N THR A 56 3.93 -8.89 -10.15
CA THR A 56 3.42 -7.76 -9.38
C THR A 56 3.97 -6.40 -9.82
N ALA A 57 5.03 -6.40 -10.64
CA ALA A 57 5.86 -5.24 -10.96
C ALA A 57 6.53 -4.58 -9.73
N ASN A 58 6.57 -5.26 -8.59
CA ASN A 58 7.28 -4.79 -7.41
C ASN A 58 8.78 -4.73 -7.68
N ARG A 59 9.44 -3.69 -7.17
CA ARG A 59 10.86 -3.43 -7.37
C ARG A 59 11.61 -3.59 -6.06
N TYR A 60 12.31 -4.71 -5.89
CA TYR A 60 13.06 -5.03 -4.67
C TYR A 60 14.51 -4.63 -4.82
N LEU A 61 15.03 -3.91 -3.82
CA LEU A 61 16.46 -3.62 -3.66
C LEU A 61 17.02 -4.58 -2.60
N ARG A 62 17.97 -5.42 -2.97
CA ARG A 62 18.68 -6.30 -2.06
C ARG A 62 20.11 -5.78 -1.80
N LEU A 63 20.50 -5.73 -0.54
CA LEU A 63 21.83 -5.34 -0.08
C LEU A 63 22.35 -6.36 0.92
N SER A 64 23.68 -6.62 0.89
CA SER A 64 24.41 -7.33 1.95
C SER A 64 25.39 -6.34 2.57
N ALA A 65 25.10 -5.89 3.79
CA ALA A 65 25.78 -4.78 4.42
C ALA A 65 26.71 -5.23 5.54
N ALA A 66 27.89 -4.61 5.61
CA ALA A 66 28.88 -4.82 6.67
C ALA A 66 28.42 -4.16 7.98
N PRO A 67 29.00 -4.57 9.15
CA PRO A 67 28.78 -3.88 10.41
C PRO A 67 29.11 -2.39 10.36
N GLY A 68 28.34 -1.58 11.10
CA GLY A 68 28.50 -0.12 11.18
C GLY A 68 27.37 0.65 10.51
N PRO A 69 27.53 1.95 10.30
CA PRO A 69 26.48 2.81 9.77
C PRO A 69 26.19 2.55 8.29
N LEU A 70 24.90 2.45 7.98
CA LEU A 70 24.38 2.37 6.62
C LEU A 70 23.31 3.45 6.41
N THR A 71 23.45 4.23 5.35
CA THR A 71 22.41 5.15 4.89
C THR A 71 22.00 4.76 3.48
N VAL A 72 20.70 4.61 3.24
CA VAL A 72 20.12 4.37 1.93
C VAL A 72 19.23 5.57 1.59
N GLN A 73 19.53 6.27 0.51
CA GLN A 73 18.75 7.40 0.02
C GLN A 73 18.17 7.08 -1.35
N TYR A 74 16.87 7.21 -1.47
CA TYR A 74 16.16 7.06 -2.74
C TYR A 74 15.38 8.34 -3.04
N GLY A 75 15.47 8.83 -4.25
CA GLY A 75 14.70 9.97 -4.74
C GLY A 75 14.06 9.67 -6.07
N ALA A 76 12.82 10.13 -6.29
CA ALA A 76 12.15 9.96 -7.57
C ALA A 76 11.23 11.13 -7.92
N THR A 77 11.01 11.34 -9.21
CA THR A 77 9.93 12.16 -9.75
C THR A 77 8.99 11.25 -10.52
N VAL A 78 7.70 11.29 -10.17
CA VAL A 78 6.67 10.38 -10.68
C VAL A 78 5.55 11.18 -11.33
N ALA A 79 5.08 10.73 -12.49
CA ALA A 79 3.87 11.23 -13.13
C ALA A 79 2.74 10.22 -12.95
N LEU A 80 1.60 10.68 -12.38
CA LEU A 80 0.41 9.87 -12.13
C LEU A 80 -0.70 10.22 -13.13
N HIS A 81 -1.27 9.19 -13.73
CA HIS A 81 -2.38 9.26 -14.68
C HIS A 81 -3.52 8.38 -14.16
N HIS A 82 -4.35 8.92 -13.27
CA HIS A 82 -5.45 8.15 -12.71
C HIS A 82 -6.50 7.83 -13.77
N HIS A 83 -6.96 6.59 -13.79
CA HIS A 83 -8.26 6.28 -14.38
C HIS A 83 -9.34 6.66 -13.38
N ILE A 84 -10.31 7.46 -13.81
CA ILE A 84 -11.42 7.97 -12.99
C ILE A 84 -12.71 7.42 -13.58
N ALA A 85 -13.55 6.81 -12.74
CA ALA A 85 -14.82 6.24 -13.16
C ALA A 85 -15.93 6.58 -12.16
N GLN A 86 -17.19 6.51 -12.63
CA GLN A 86 -18.35 6.71 -11.76
C GLN A 86 -18.58 5.45 -10.93
N PRO A 87 -18.65 5.55 -9.58
CA PRO A 87 -18.79 4.43 -8.69
C PRO A 87 -20.00 3.51 -8.98
N ASP A 88 -21.13 4.09 -9.38
CA ASP A 88 -22.38 3.38 -9.67
C ASP A 88 -22.32 2.50 -10.93
N GLN A 89 -21.31 2.69 -11.78
CA GLN A 89 -21.10 1.92 -13.01
C GLN A 89 -20.12 0.75 -12.83
N ILE A 90 -19.55 0.57 -11.63
CA ILE A 90 -18.52 -0.42 -11.37
C ILE A 90 -19.12 -1.61 -10.62
N ALA A 91 -19.27 -2.73 -11.33
CA ALA A 91 -19.78 -3.97 -10.78
C ALA A 91 -18.65 -4.86 -10.21
N GLU A 92 -19.02 -5.74 -9.29
CA GLU A 92 -18.16 -6.86 -8.91
C GLU A 92 -18.05 -7.88 -10.05
N ILE A 93 -16.93 -8.61 -10.05
CA ILE A 93 -16.69 -9.68 -11.01
C ILE A 93 -16.98 -11.01 -10.32
N PRO A 94 -17.91 -11.84 -10.85
CA PRO A 94 -18.14 -13.19 -10.34
C PRO A 94 -16.85 -14.01 -10.30
N VAL A 95 -16.67 -14.84 -9.28
CA VAL A 95 -15.43 -15.64 -9.11
C VAL A 95 -15.09 -16.46 -10.35
N SER A 96 -16.11 -16.98 -11.05
CA SER A 96 -15.94 -17.74 -12.29
C SER A 96 -15.36 -16.92 -13.47
N GLN A 97 -15.38 -15.60 -13.38
CA GLN A 97 -14.91 -14.68 -14.42
C GLN A 97 -13.63 -13.92 -13.99
N LEU A 98 -13.15 -14.18 -12.76
CA LEU A 98 -11.91 -13.55 -12.30
C LEU A 98 -10.71 -14.04 -13.11
N PRO A 99 -9.82 -13.14 -13.53
CA PRO A 99 -8.57 -13.55 -14.17
C PRO A 99 -7.69 -14.30 -13.15
N MET A 100 -6.92 -15.29 -13.61
CA MET A 100 -6.08 -16.14 -12.75
C MET A 100 -5.16 -15.32 -11.80
N ARG A 101 -4.65 -14.20 -12.26
CA ARG A 101 -3.82 -13.29 -11.45
C ARG A 101 -4.55 -12.63 -10.28
N ALA A 102 -5.89 -12.53 -10.31
CA ALA A 102 -6.68 -11.98 -9.22
C ALA A 102 -7.07 -13.04 -8.17
N LEU A 103 -6.99 -14.35 -8.50
CA LEU A 103 -7.44 -15.42 -7.61
C LEU A 103 -6.65 -15.50 -6.31
N SER A 104 -5.35 -15.20 -6.30
CA SER A 104 -4.54 -15.19 -5.08
C SER A 104 -5.02 -14.16 -4.04
N TYR A 105 -5.79 -13.17 -4.48
CA TYR A 105 -6.29 -12.07 -3.66
C TYR A 105 -7.72 -12.28 -3.12
N ILE A 106 -8.32 -13.46 -3.30
CA ILE A 106 -9.55 -13.86 -2.60
C ILE A 106 -9.29 -14.81 -1.42
N TYR A 107 -8.06 -15.33 -1.30
CA TYR A 107 -7.69 -16.27 -0.24
C TYR A 107 -7.19 -15.55 1.01
N PRO A 108 -7.28 -16.18 2.20
CA PRO A 108 -6.65 -15.64 3.40
C PRO A 108 -5.12 -15.57 3.25
N SER A 109 -4.52 -14.69 4.02
CA SER A 109 -3.07 -14.52 4.08
C SER A 109 -2.63 -14.22 5.52
N ARG A 110 -1.32 -14.06 5.78
CA ARG A 110 -0.77 -13.95 7.14
C ARG A 110 -1.54 -12.97 8.03
N TYR A 111 -1.79 -11.76 7.53
CA TYR A 111 -2.46 -10.71 8.31
C TYR A 111 -3.94 -10.55 7.99
N CYS A 112 -4.43 -11.22 6.95
CA CYS A 112 -5.81 -11.08 6.46
C CYS A 112 -6.52 -12.44 6.53
N GLN A 113 -6.99 -12.83 7.73
CA GLN A 113 -7.68 -14.09 8.00
C GLN A 113 -9.16 -14.02 7.56
N SER A 114 -9.38 -13.89 6.26
CA SER A 114 -10.71 -13.72 5.67
C SER A 114 -11.64 -14.92 5.89
N ASP A 115 -11.07 -16.12 6.01
CA ASP A 115 -11.78 -17.35 6.34
C ASP A 115 -12.49 -17.28 7.70
N GLN A 116 -11.91 -16.57 8.68
CA GLN A 116 -12.49 -16.41 10.01
C GLN A 116 -13.53 -15.27 10.07
N LEU A 117 -13.55 -14.37 9.09
CA LEU A 117 -14.45 -13.22 9.04
C LEU A 117 -15.69 -13.44 8.17
N HIS A 118 -15.85 -14.61 7.52
CA HIS A 118 -16.93 -14.87 6.58
C HIS A 118 -18.32 -14.60 7.16
N LYS A 119 -18.62 -15.12 8.35
CA LYS A 119 -19.95 -14.93 8.99
C LYS A 119 -20.25 -13.45 9.25
N LEU A 120 -19.26 -12.71 9.76
CA LEU A 120 -19.38 -11.28 10.00
C LEU A 120 -19.60 -10.52 8.69
N ALA A 121 -18.74 -10.75 7.70
CA ALA A 121 -18.79 -10.05 6.43
C ALA A 121 -20.10 -10.29 5.65
N VAL A 122 -20.62 -11.52 5.68
CA VAL A 122 -21.94 -11.84 5.06
C VAL A 122 -23.09 -11.17 5.81
N ALA A 123 -23.06 -11.15 7.16
CA ALA A 123 -24.10 -10.50 7.94
C ALA A 123 -24.14 -8.97 7.70
N GLU A 124 -22.97 -8.33 7.64
CA GLU A 124 -22.86 -6.88 7.48
C GLU A 124 -23.04 -6.42 6.03
N PHE A 125 -22.53 -7.18 5.05
CA PHE A 125 -22.41 -6.70 3.66
C PHE A 125 -23.08 -7.60 2.63
N GLY A 126 -23.50 -8.83 2.99
CA GLY A 126 -24.04 -9.82 2.03
C GLY A 126 -25.34 -9.40 1.35
N HIS A 127 -26.12 -8.52 1.98
CA HIS A 127 -27.39 -8.01 1.47
C HIS A 127 -27.21 -6.76 0.56
N LEU A 128 -26.01 -6.18 0.49
CA LEU A 128 -25.74 -4.97 -0.28
C LEU A 128 -25.58 -5.29 -1.77
N TRP A 129 -25.87 -4.28 -2.60
CA TRP A 129 -25.66 -4.37 -4.04
C TRP A 129 -24.20 -4.65 -4.38
N GLN A 130 -23.94 -5.64 -5.25
CA GLN A 130 -22.61 -6.13 -5.61
C GLN A 130 -21.91 -5.17 -6.59
N GLY A 131 -21.01 -4.35 -6.05
CA GLY A 131 -20.27 -3.36 -6.82
C GLY A 131 -19.39 -2.48 -5.94
N TYR A 132 -18.92 -1.38 -6.51
CA TYR A 132 -18.08 -0.39 -5.82
C TYR A 132 -18.72 0.11 -4.50
N SER A 133 -20.03 0.32 -4.49
CA SER A 133 -20.77 0.78 -3.32
C SER A 133 -20.68 -0.18 -2.12
N ARG A 134 -20.66 -1.50 -2.35
CA ARG A 134 -20.46 -2.48 -1.29
C ARG A 134 -19.05 -2.37 -0.70
N VAL A 135 -18.04 -2.19 -1.52
CA VAL A 135 -16.66 -2.01 -1.07
C VAL A 135 -16.50 -0.68 -0.31
N GLN A 136 -17.17 0.37 -0.76
CA GLN A 136 -17.22 1.64 -0.04
C GLN A 136 -17.90 1.49 1.33
N ALA A 137 -18.98 0.71 1.42
CA ALA A 137 -19.63 0.41 2.70
C ALA A 137 -18.72 -0.38 3.65
N ILE A 138 -17.89 -1.30 3.12
CA ILE A 138 -16.87 -2.01 3.91
C ILE A 138 -15.81 -1.02 4.42
N GLN A 139 -15.30 -0.12 3.56
CA GLN A 139 -14.35 0.92 3.97
C GLN A 139 -14.93 1.78 5.10
N GLU A 140 -16.14 2.30 4.93
CA GLU A 140 -16.81 3.14 5.92
C GLU A 140 -17.06 2.39 7.24
N TRP A 141 -17.39 1.10 7.16
CA TRP A 141 -17.56 0.26 8.36
C TRP A 141 -16.24 0.13 9.12
N VAL A 142 -15.10 -0.09 8.43
CA VAL A 142 -13.78 -0.14 9.04
C VAL A 142 -13.44 1.20 9.70
N GLN A 143 -13.66 2.33 9.00
CA GLN A 143 -13.43 3.68 9.52
C GLN A 143 -14.21 3.98 10.80
N ARG A 144 -15.44 3.48 10.91
CA ARG A 144 -16.25 3.65 12.14
C ARG A 144 -15.85 2.71 13.27
N ARG A 145 -15.26 1.57 12.94
CA ARG A 145 -14.94 0.50 13.91
C ARG A 145 -13.55 0.63 14.52
N VAL A 146 -12.62 1.22 13.79
CA VAL A 146 -11.22 1.30 14.19
C VAL A 146 -10.82 2.77 14.37
N SER A 147 -10.19 3.08 15.50
CA SER A 147 -9.61 4.39 15.78
C SER A 147 -8.14 4.41 15.36
N PHE A 148 -7.73 5.45 14.61
CA PHE A 148 -6.32 5.62 14.26
C PHE A 148 -5.51 5.98 15.51
N THR A 149 -4.60 5.10 15.90
CA THR A 149 -3.81 5.27 17.13
C THR A 149 -2.39 4.74 16.90
N SER A 150 -1.41 5.63 16.98
CA SER A 150 0.00 5.28 16.86
C SER A 150 0.45 4.38 18.01
N ASN A 151 1.43 3.51 17.76
CA ASN A 151 2.04 2.59 18.74
C ASN A 151 1.07 1.54 19.32
N THR A 152 -0.02 1.22 18.64
CA THR A 152 -0.98 0.19 19.06
C THR A 152 -0.77 -1.15 18.34
N SER A 153 0.10 -1.20 17.35
CA SER A 153 0.34 -2.39 16.55
C SER A 153 1.81 -2.73 16.41
N ASP A 154 2.10 -4.00 16.21
CA ASP A 154 3.44 -4.55 15.97
C ASP A 154 3.48 -5.43 14.71
N SER A 155 4.60 -6.14 14.52
CA SER A 155 4.78 -7.05 13.37
C SER A 155 3.88 -8.28 13.37
N ASN A 156 3.11 -8.54 14.42
CA ASN A 156 2.20 -9.68 14.55
C ASN A 156 0.74 -9.27 14.44
N THR A 157 0.41 -7.98 14.60
CA THR A 157 -0.97 -7.47 14.57
C THR A 157 -1.65 -7.80 13.24
N SER A 158 -2.74 -8.53 13.32
CA SER A 158 -3.55 -9.02 12.19
C SER A 158 -4.90 -8.33 12.11
N ALA A 159 -5.66 -8.61 11.03
CA ALA A 159 -7.03 -8.12 10.87
C ALA A 159 -7.96 -8.52 12.03
N LEU A 160 -7.77 -9.71 12.60
CA LEU A 160 -8.57 -10.15 13.76
C LEU A 160 -8.21 -9.38 15.03
N ASP A 161 -6.92 -9.08 15.23
CA ASP A 161 -6.48 -8.28 16.37
C ASP A 161 -7.02 -6.86 16.25
N THR A 162 -6.91 -6.25 15.06
CA THR A 162 -7.48 -4.92 14.77
C THR A 162 -8.99 -4.86 15.02
N LEU A 163 -9.72 -5.90 14.58
CA LEU A 163 -11.16 -5.99 14.81
C LEU A 163 -11.51 -6.08 16.30
N ARG A 164 -10.75 -6.86 17.07
CA ARG A 164 -10.93 -7.05 18.51
C ARG A 164 -10.62 -5.77 19.28
N ASP A 165 -9.47 -5.16 18.98
CA ASP A 165 -8.91 -4.05 19.75
C ASP A 165 -9.52 -2.69 19.36
N GLY A 166 -10.09 -2.58 18.16
CA GLY A 166 -10.73 -1.36 17.67
C GLY A 166 -9.77 -0.18 17.48
N ALA A 167 -8.47 -0.44 17.39
CA ALA A 167 -7.42 0.55 17.22
C ALA A 167 -6.31 0.03 16.30
N GLY A 168 -5.63 0.92 15.59
CA GLY A 168 -4.54 0.54 14.69
C GLY A 168 -3.98 1.71 13.90
N ILE A 169 -3.01 1.43 13.05
CA ILE A 169 -2.43 2.35 12.07
C ILE A 169 -2.92 2.01 10.66
N CYS A 170 -2.54 2.78 9.64
CA CYS A 170 -2.99 2.60 8.24
C CYS A 170 -2.88 1.14 7.75
N ARG A 171 -1.81 0.42 8.10
CA ARG A 171 -1.60 -1.00 7.79
C ARG A 171 -2.71 -1.89 8.34
N ASP A 172 -3.13 -1.65 9.57
CA ASP A 172 -4.11 -2.48 10.28
C ASP A 172 -5.52 -2.25 9.72
N PHE A 173 -5.86 -1.00 9.40
CA PHE A 173 -7.09 -0.66 8.67
C PHE A 173 -7.12 -1.38 7.31
N ALA A 174 -6.01 -1.36 6.57
CA ALA A 174 -5.91 -2.02 5.28
C ALA A 174 -6.09 -3.54 5.40
N HIS A 175 -5.44 -4.19 6.36
CA HIS A 175 -5.58 -5.63 6.60
C HIS A 175 -7.03 -6.02 6.93
N LEU A 176 -7.71 -5.25 7.80
CA LEU A 176 -9.10 -5.53 8.13
C LEU A 176 -10.03 -5.37 6.93
N MET A 177 -9.87 -4.29 6.15
CA MET A 177 -10.67 -4.09 4.94
C MET A 177 -10.42 -5.19 3.90
N ILE A 178 -9.16 -5.57 3.66
CA ILE A 178 -8.80 -6.66 2.74
C ILE A 178 -9.47 -7.97 3.19
N ALA A 179 -9.37 -8.31 4.47
CA ALA A 179 -9.95 -9.54 5.00
C ALA A 179 -11.48 -9.57 4.85
N LEU A 180 -12.17 -8.45 5.08
CA LEU A 180 -13.62 -8.34 4.89
C LEU A 180 -14.04 -8.43 3.42
N CYS A 181 -13.32 -7.77 2.49
CA CYS A 181 -13.56 -7.89 1.05
C CYS A 181 -13.42 -9.35 0.59
N ARG A 182 -12.31 -10.00 0.95
CA ARG A 182 -12.06 -11.40 0.59
C ARG A 182 -13.09 -12.36 1.20
N ALA A 183 -13.56 -12.08 2.41
CA ALA A 183 -14.58 -12.87 3.09
C ALA A 183 -15.93 -12.90 2.34
N VAL A 184 -16.20 -11.92 1.47
CA VAL A 184 -17.35 -11.90 0.54
C VAL A 184 -16.91 -12.11 -0.91
N ASN A 185 -15.77 -12.76 -1.13
CA ASN A 185 -15.22 -13.17 -2.43
C ASN A 185 -14.84 -12.01 -3.37
N ILE A 186 -14.54 -10.84 -2.84
CA ILE A 186 -14.05 -9.71 -3.62
C ILE A 186 -12.52 -9.71 -3.56
N PRO A 187 -11.78 -9.79 -4.69
CA PRO A 187 -10.33 -9.74 -4.66
C PRO A 187 -9.86 -8.38 -4.15
N ALA A 188 -9.03 -8.41 -3.10
CA ALA A 188 -8.45 -7.23 -2.50
C ALA A 188 -6.97 -7.46 -2.18
N ARG A 189 -6.13 -6.45 -2.42
CA ARG A 189 -4.69 -6.52 -2.19
C ARG A 189 -4.19 -5.30 -1.43
N PHE A 190 -3.08 -5.48 -0.74
CA PHE A 190 -2.37 -4.44 -0.04
C PHE A 190 -1.52 -3.64 -1.03
N ALA A 191 -1.55 -2.31 -0.93
CA ALA A 191 -0.69 -1.42 -1.69
C ALA A 191 0.12 -0.55 -0.72
N THR A 192 1.44 -0.54 -0.88
CA THR A 192 2.36 0.28 -0.08
C THR A 192 2.97 1.39 -0.91
N GLY A 193 3.23 2.52 -0.27
CA GLY A 193 3.85 3.68 -0.88
C GLY A 193 3.93 4.86 0.07
N ILE A 194 3.92 6.05 -0.47
CA ILE A 194 3.84 7.30 0.30
C ILE A 194 2.82 8.25 -0.34
N ASP A 195 2.27 9.17 0.47
CA ASP A 195 1.22 10.09 0.04
C ASP A 195 1.66 11.53 0.05
N TYR A 196 1.21 12.25 -0.97
CA TYR A 196 1.06 13.70 -0.85
C TYR A 196 -0.28 14.03 -0.19
N GLY A 197 -0.24 14.84 0.87
CA GLY A 197 -1.45 15.33 1.54
C GLY A 197 -1.95 14.42 2.67
N ALA A 198 -1.07 13.60 3.26
CA ALA A 198 -1.31 12.98 4.55
C ALA A 198 -1.58 14.06 5.62
N ASP A 199 -2.44 13.75 6.60
CA ASP A 199 -2.81 14.69 7.65
C ASP A 199 -1.59 14.99 8.56
N PRO A 200 -1.07 16.23 8.59
CA PRO A 200 0.08 16.59 9.43
C PRO A 200 -0.17 16.42 10.93
N ALA A 201 -1.43 16.40 11.36
CA ALA A 201 -1.79 16.19 12.77
C ALA A 201 -1.45 14.77 13.26
N LEU A 202 -1.29 13.82 12.33
CA LEU A 202 -0.95 12.43 12.64
C LEU A 202 0.57 12.19 12.76
N GLY A 203 1.38 13.21 12.51
CA GLY A 203 2.84 13.13 12.58
C GLY A 203 3.55 13.45 11.26
N PRO A 204 4.86 13.21 11.19
CA PRO A 204 5.62 13.40 9.96
C PRO A 204 5.17 12.42 8.88
N THR A 205 5.47 12.75 7.62
CA THR A 205 5.21 11.86 6.49
C THR A 205 5.91 10.52 6.70
N ASP A 206 5.17 9.43 6.52
CA ASP A 206 5.62 8.05 6.67
C ASP A 206 5.14 7.20 5.49
N PHE A 207 5.57 5.94 5.45
CA PHE A 207 4.99 4.95 4.54
C PHE A 207 3.50 4.79 4.83
N HIS A 208 2.71 4.68 3.77
CA HIS A 208 1.28 4.52 3.88
C HIS A 208 0.79 3.21 3.25
N ALA A 209 -0.35 2.74 3.74
CA ALA A 209 -1.00 1.53 3.28
C ALA A 209 -2.39 1.84 2.74
N TYR A 210 -2.63 1.42 1.50
CA TYR A 210 -3.94 1.45 0.84
C TYR A 210 -4.44 0.04 0.54
N VAL A 211 -5.71 -0.05 0.23
CA VAL A 211 -6.32 -1.25 -0.32
C VAL A 211 -6.63 -1.03 -1.78
N GLU A 212 -6.21 -1.95 -2.63
CA GLU A 212 -6.69 -2.02 -4.01
C GLU A 212 -7.68 -3.19 -4.14
N VAL A 213 -8.85 -2.91 -4.70
CA VAL A 213 -9.93 -3.90 -4.88
C VAL A 213 -10.23 -4.09 -6.36
N TYR A 214 -10.33 -5.35 -6.81
CA TYR A 214 -10.57 -5.70 -8.20
C TYR A 214 -12.06 -5.68 -8.53
N LEU A 215 -12.48 -4.67 -9.26
CA LEU A 215 -13.86 -4.42 -9.67
C LEU A 215 -13.88 -4.00 -11.13
N GLY A 216 -14.87 -4.37 -11.91
CA GLY A 216 -15.01 -3.93 -13.29
C GLY A 216 -13.75 -4.15 -14.16
N HIS A 217 -13.03 -5.26 -13.91
CA HIS A 217 -11.76 -5.63 -14.57
C HIS A 217 -10.57 -4.68 -14.31
N ARG A 218 -10.59 -3.92 -13.16
CA ARG A 218 -9.55 -2.97 -12.79
C ARG A 218 -9.34 -2.94 -11.28
N TRP A 219 -8.14 -2.57 -10.84
CA TRP A 219 -7.84 -2.34 -9.42
C TRP A 219 -8.18 -0.89 -9.04
N TYR A 220 -9.14 -0.72 -8.15
CA TYR A 220 -9.52 0.58 -7.59
C TYR A 220 -8.95 0.76 -6.19
N ILE A 221 -8.46 1.98 -5.90
CA ILE A 221 -7.80 2.32 -4.64
C ILE A 221 -8.79 2.82 -3.59
N PHE A 222 -8.60 2.37 -2.36
CA PHE A 222 -9.39 2.75 -1.17
C PHE A 222 -8.46 3.08 -0.02
N ASP A 223 -8.74 4.17 0.72
CA ASP A 223 -8.07 4.53 1.97
C ASP A 223 -8.98 4.22 3.17
N PRO A 224 -8.89 3.05 3.78
CA PRO A 224 -9.71 2.71 4.94
C PRO A 224 -9.33 3.49 6.20
N SER A 225 -8.15 4.10 6.28
CA SER A 225 -7.78 4.97 7.40
C SER A 225 -8.38 6.38 7.28
N GLY A 226 -8.67 6.83 6.04
CA GLY A 226 -9.21 8.15 5.77
C GLY A 226 -8.22 9.30 6.01
N THR A 227 -6.94 8.99 6.24
CA THR A 227 -5.93 9.95 6.69
C THR A 227 -5.20 10.66 5.56
N ALA A 228 -5.33 10.20 4.33
CA ALA A 228 -4.58 10.71 3.19
C ALA A 228 -5.46 11.06 1.98
N ILE A 229 -4.84 11.49 0.89
CA ILE A 229 -5.50 11.81 -0.39
C ILE A 229 -5.10 10.74 -1.40
N PRO A 230 -5.98 9.76 -1.75
CA PRO A 230 -5.65 8.67 -2.67
C PRO A 230 -5.07 9.12 -4.01
N MET A 231 -5.48 10.28 -4.50
CA MET A 231 -4.95 10.88 -5.73
C MET A 231 -3.48 11.30 -5.63
N GLY A 232 -2.95 11.47 -4.43
CA GLY A 232 -1.55 11.81 -4.15
C GLY A 232 -0.65 10.61 -3.84
N PHE A 233 -1.16 9.39 -3.97
CA PHE A 233 -0.42 8.17 -3.62
C PHE A 233 0.58 7.76 -4.69
N VAL A 234 1.85 7.64 -4.30
CA VAL A 234 2.90 7.02 -5.11
C VAL A 234 3.10 5.60 -4.63
N ARG A 235 2.70 4.64 -5.47
CA ARG A 235 2.79 3.20 -5.18
C ARG A 235 4.21 2.68 -5.34
N PHE A 236 4.69 1.90 -4.36
CA PHE A 236 5.94 1.15 -4.42
C PHE A 236 5.70 -0.32 -4.76
N GLY A 237 4.68 -0.92 -4.15
CA GLY A 237 4.39 -2.32 -4.41
C GLY A 237 2.99 -2.74 -3.98
N THR A 238 2.60 -3.93 -4.44
CA THR A 238 1.35 -4.58 -4.07
C THR A 238 1.60 -6.02 -3.66
N GLY A 239 0.80 -6.52 -2.71
CA GLY A 239 0.91 -7.88 -2.20
C GLY A 239 -0.39 -8.37 -1.58
N ARG A 240 -0.41 -9.62 -1.12
CA ARG A 240 -1.60 -10.16 -0.42
C ARG A 240 -1.86 -9.44 0.90
N ASP A 241 -0.80 -9.07 1.58
CA ASP A 241 -0.79 -8.24 2.78
C ASP A 241 0.62 -7.63 2.97
N ALA A 242 0.87 -6.97 4.10
CA ALA A 242 2.14 -6.30 4.37
C ALA A 242 3.36 -7.24 4.41
N ALA A 243 3.18 -8.55 4.60
CA ALA A 243 4.30 -9.49 4.59
C ALA A 243 4.96 -9.60 3.21
N ASP A 244 4.18 -9.44 2.14
CA ASP A 244 4.70 -9.51 0.77
C ASP A 244 5.44 -8.22 0.34
N VAL A 245 5.16 -7.08 0.99
CA VAL A 245 5.61 -5.74 0.52
C VAL A 245 6.04 -4.81 1.65
N ALA A 246 6.62 -5.32 2.72
CA ALA A 246 7.25 -4.50 3.74
C ALA A 246 8.30 -3.57 3.11
N TYR A 247 8.35 -2.30 3.53
CA TYR A 247 9.33 -1.36 2.99
C TYR A 247 10.78 -1.77 3.27
N ALA A 248 10.99 -2.54 4.37
CA ALA A 248 12.27 -3.14 4.72
C ALA A 248 12.04 -4.51 5.37
N THR A 249 12.76 -5.53 4.90
CA THR A 249 12.92 -6.83 5.55
C THR A 249 14.39 -7.01 5.88
N ILE A 250 14.71 -7.27 7.14
CA ILE A 250 16.07 -7.24 7.69
C ILE A 250 16.42 -8.61 8.27
N PHE A 251 17.53 -9.17 7.80
CA PHE A 251 18.06 -10.45 8.27
C PHE A 251 19.37 -10.18 9.01
N GLY A 252 19.28 -9.88 10.30
CA GLY A 252 20.37 -9.48 11.16
C GLY A 252 19.88 -8.55 12.27
N THR A 253 20.82 -8.00 13.04
CA THR A 253 20.53 -7.06 14.12
C THR A 253 20.91 -5.65 13.73
N VAL A 254 19.95 -4.74 13.77
CA VAL A 254 20.14 -3.33 13.47
C VAL A 254 19.43 -2.45 14.50
N THR A 255 19.88 -1.22 14.64
CA THR A 255 19.11 -0.11 15.22
C THR A 255 18.88 0.94 14.17
N SER A 256 17.71 1.58 14.18
CA SER A 256 17.35 2.60 13.20
C SER A 256 16.47 3.68 13.82
N PRO A 257 16.70 4.97 13.50
CA PRO A 257 15.70 6.01 13.74
C PRO A 257 14.52 5.81 12.76
N PRO A 258 13.41 6.52 12.96
CA PRO A 258 12.33 6.58 11.97
C PRO A 258 12.85 7.03 10.60
N PRO A 259 12.23 6.55 9.49
CA PRO A 259 12.52 7.01 8.14
C PRO A 259 12.36 8.54 8.01
N LEU A 260 13.19 9.17 7.20
CA LEU A 260 12.98 10.55 6.78
C LEU A 260 12.39 10.56 5.37
N ILE A 261 11.15 11.02 5.25
CA ILE A 261 10.41 11.03 4.00
C ILE A 261 10.02 12.45 3.64
N THR A 262 10.28 12.84 2.40
CA THR A 262 9.82 14.10 1.81
C THR A 262 8.95 13.80 0.60
N ILE A 263 7.88 14.58 0.43
CA ILE A 263 7.00 14.47 -0.73
C ILE A 263 6.42 15.83 -1.07
N GLU A 264 6.42 16.16 -2.35
CA GLU A 264 5.88 17.42 -2.86
C GLU A 264 5.15 17.21 -4.21
N ALA A 265 4.02 17.86 -4.41
CA ALA A 265 3.38 17.92 -5.70
C ALA A 265 3.98 19.07 -6.51
N LEU A 266 4.44 18.78 -7.73
CA LEU A 266 5.10 19.76 -8.58
C LEU A 266 4.08 20.57 -9.39
N VAL A 267 4.14 21.89 -9.28
CA VAL A 267 3.39 22.78 -10.16
C VAL A 267 4.09 22.82 -11.51
N ALA A 268 3.40 22.38 -12.57
CA ALA A 268 3.92 22.39 -13.93
C ALA A 268 2.78 22.69 -14.92
N PRO A 269 3.06 23.17 -16.14
CA PRO A 269 2.05 23.31 -17.18
C PRO A 269 1.31 21.99 -17.38
N HIS A 270 -0.02 22.02 -17.35
CA HIS A 270 -0.92 20.85 -17.47
C HIS A 270 -0.83 19.83 -16.32
N ALA A 271 -0.16 20.13 -15.19
CA ALA A 271 -0.22 19.33 -13.98
C ALA A 271 -1.35 19.79 -13.07
N THR A 272 -2.06 18.83 -12.48
CA THR A 272 -3.12 19.06 -11.50
C THR A 272 -2.60 18.71 -10.12
N MET A 273 -2.95 19.49 -9.11
CA MET A 273 -2.65 19.15 -7.71
C MET A 273 -3.56 18.01 -7.26
N PRO A 274 -3.07 17.09 -6.42
CA PRO A 274 -3.92 16.06 -5.80
C PRO A 274 -5.04 16.69 -4.98
N TYR A 275 -6.25 16.14 -5.09
CA TYR A 275 -7.41 16.56 -4.29
C TYR A 275 -8.24 15.34 -3.87
N ARG A 276 -9.07 15.49 -2.84
CA ARG A 276 -10.03 14.45 -2.46
C ARG A 276 -11.16 14.46 -3.48
N CYS A 277 -11.28 13.38 -4.23
CA CYS A 277 -12.40 13.17 -5.17
C CYS A 277 -13.37 12.11 -4.61
N ARG A 278 -14.59 12.11 -5.15
CA ARG A 278 -15.63 11.13 -4.81
C ARG A 278 -15.74 10.02 -5.85
N GLU A 279 -15.08 10.19 -6.97
CA GLU A 279 -15.04 9.22 -8.06
C GLU A 279 -14.12 8.03 -7.68
N ALA A 280 -14.34 6.92 -8.35
CA ALA A 280 -13.50 5.75 -8.23
C ALA A 280 -12.15 5.97 -8.93
N LEU A 281 -11.06 5.83 -8.21
CA LEU A 281 -9.70 6.04 -8.71
C LEU A 281 -8.99 4.70 -8.92
N SER A 282 -8.25 4.59 -10.03
CA SER A 282 -7.38 3.46 -10.31
C SER A 282 -6.02 3.92 -10.85
N THR A 283 -4.96 3.32 -10.33
CA THR A 283 -3.58 3.44 -10.80
C THR A 283 -3.05 2.14 -11.40
N ASP A 284 -3.92 1.14 -11.59
CA ASP A 284 -3.55 -0.15 -12.17
C ASP A 284 -4.76 -0.79 -12.88
N ASP A 285 -4.61 -1.11 -14.16
CA ASP A 285 -5.65 -1.78 -14.95
C ASP A 285 -5.64 -3.32 -14.78
N GLY A 286 -4.69 -3.85 -14.04
CA GLY A 286 -4.63 -5.27 -13.74
C GLY A 286 -4.32 -6.16 -14.95
N MET A 287 -3.74 -5.63 -16.03
CA MET A 287 -3.32 -6.44 -17.20
C MET A 287 -1.88 -6.92 -17.09
#